data_e0769ae6e0ce0269b0dfd90def0e0794
#
_entry.id   e0769ae6e0ce0269b0dfd90def0e0794
#
_cell.length_a   1.000
_cell.length_b   1.000
_cell.length_c   1.000
_cell.angle_alpha   90.00
_cell.angle_beta   90.00
_cell.angle_gamma   90.00
#
_symmetry.space_group_name_H-M   'P 1'
#
loop_
_entity.id
_entity.type
_entity.pdbx_description
1 polymer ?
#
loop_
_entity_poly.entity_id
_entity_poly.type
_entity_poly.pdbx_seq_one_letter_code
_entity_poly.pdbx_strand_id
1 'polypeptide(L)'
;MKKITYMTFAALMGLCSLTSCDDFLDAESKSNVDVDVYYSNPDNATKMKVAVYDAIKNLVENTDFNELGTDLYIATRSMDPGEFHRYTITAETGSIKSYYSNIYNLINKANYLVEIAGDNAQLEAEGRFFRNYGYYLLTQQFGAVPYVTQYISNPSTDYPRMELAELYPTMITDLEGIANSNSLPETDVENVSKRAVKALLSKICLAAGWDLETTLGDATAGTYSVNGSSYFTKAAQYADEAINGQALTMSFEQKWAPANEGNAEEIFSVQYSSNGVPGDENSGGNTRQNTYGSYYGDIATTGLKYCNSRLAPSAKSLYLFDKGDDRFEGTFMTTIYNFTGNWDNSGYYAYYRVSNKSNLPICERYFAPYTTTTEAEAELEAHAKQYVKGDGVNNVYAYILSDPVVIYKYDNNGKYTKSSKSYEETVKDVAATTCVKKFDDADTKQVNNTANSYRDIVVFHVSDMYLTAAEAYLLAGNENTALERLNTVRSRSNATKISSFNNYEPYYTVPATLGGIKPIDLILDERARELFAENTRWTDLRRTKQLVRYNIAFNDYITSAADMSNAKGEIKWLRPIPASEIGLNSSMTETDQNPGY
;
A
#
# COMPACT_ATOMS: atom_id res chain seq x y z
N MET A 1 -61.18 -56.37 31.39
CA MET A 1 -59.83 -56.14 31.95
C MET A 1 -58.83 -55.61 30.93
N LYS A 2 -58.90 -55.86 29.62
CA LYS A 2 -57.88 -55.30 28.68
C LYS A 2 -58.01 -53.81 28.38
N LYS A 3 -59.13 -53.13 28.60
CA LYS A 3 -59.30 -51.71 28.34
C LYS A 3 -58.78 -50.78 29.50
N ILE A 4 -58.71 -51.31 30.69
CA ILE A 4 -58.22 -50.54 31.87
C ILE A 4 -56.70 -50.54 31.87
N THR A 5 -56.04 -51.58 31.37
CA THR A 5 -54.58 -51.68 31.28
C THR A 5 -53.98 -50.67 30.28
N TYR A 6 -54.70 -50.38 29.17
CA TYR A 6 -54.25 -49.41 28.17
C TYR A 6 -54.41 -47.94 28.65
N MET A 7 -55.43 -47.66 29.45
CA MET A 7 -55.59 -46.28 30.03
C MET A 7 -54.59 -45.98 31.10
N THR A 8 -54.15 -46.95 31.90
CA THR A 8 -53.11 -46.78 32.90
C THR A 8 -51.72 -46.61 32.28
N PHE A 9 -51.44 -47.28 31.14
CA PHE A 9 -50.18 -47.13 30.41
C PHE A 9 -50.12 -45.80 29.68
N ALA A 10 -51.22 -45.31 29.12
CA ALA A 10 -51.28 -43.98 28.48
C ALA A 10 -51.17 -42.84 29.52
N ALA A 11 -51.70 -43.00 30.73
CA ALA A 11 -51.57 -42.00 31.82
C ALA A 11 -50.16 -41.98 32.40
N LEU A 12 -49.43 -43.11 32.46
CA LEU A 12 -48.03 -43.15 32.87
C LEU A 12 -47.07 -42.55 31.84
N MET A 13 -47.35 -42.71 30.52
CA MET A 13 -46.56 -42.05 29.45
C MET A 13 -46.83 -40.52 29.41
N GLY A 14 -48.02 -40.07 29.78
CA GLY A 14 -48.35 -38.64 29.82
C GLY A 14 -47.74 -37.89 31.02
N LEU A 15 -47.35 -38.59 32.10
CA LEU A 15 -46.70 -38.00 33.27
C LEU A 15 -45.17 -37.97 33.18
N CYS A 16 -44.57 -38.79 32.28
CA CYS A 16 -43.11 -38.70 32.03
C CYS A 16 -42.71 -37.62 31.02
N SER A 17 -43.65 -36.93 30.37
CA SER A 17 -43.38 -35.88 29.39
C SER A 17 -43.46 -34.47 30.00
N LEU A 18 -43.58 -34.29 31.31
CA LEU A 18 -43.65 -32.99 31.99
C LEU A 18 -42.44 -32.72 32.91
N THR A 19 -41.49 -33.64 32.99
CA THR A 19 -40.14 -33.28 33.45
C THR A 19 -39.28 -32.99 32.22
N SER A 20 -39.55 -31.87 31.55
CA SER A 20 -38.57 -31.23 30.68
C SER A 20 -37.36 -30.93 31.53
N CYS A 21 -36.28 -31.64 31.29
CA CYS A 21 -35.00 -31.26 31.83
C CYS A 21 -34.65 -29.90 31.19
N ASP A 22 -34.91 -28.81 31.91
CA ASP A 22 -34.32 -27.49 31.56
C ASP A 22 -32.78 -27.59 31.51
N ASP A 23 -32.18 -28.45 32.32
CA ASP A 23 -30.74 -28.77 32.27
C ASP A 23 -30.25 -29.48 31.00
N PHE A 24 -31.15 -30.01 30.14
CA PHE A 24 -30.72 -30.64 28.87
C PHE A 24 -30.67 -29.64 27.72
N LEU A 25 -31.28 -28.49 27.84
CA LEU A 25 -31.19 -27.38 26.90
C LEU A 25 -30.06 -26.41 27.24
N ASP A 26 -29.58 -26.42 28.47
CA ASP A 26 -28.31 -25.79 28.86
C ASP A 26 -27.13 -26.75 28.63
N ALA A 27 -26.98 -27.20 27.40
CA ALA A 27 -25.73 -27.81 26.99
C ALA A 27 -24.67 -26.73 27.01
N GLU A 28 -23.98 -26.57 28.14
CA GLU A 28 -22.68 -25.91 28.11
C GLU A 28 -21.84 -26.57 27.00
N SER A 29 -21.68 -25.86 25.92
CA SER A 29 -20.77 -26.28 24.83
C SER A 29 -19.36 -26.32 25.42
N LYS A 30 -18.95 -27.47 25.93
CA LYS A 30 -17.59 -27.67 26.47
C LYS A 30 -16.51 -27.53 25.40
N SER A 31 -16.89 -27.34 24.13
CA SER A 31 -16.01 -27.17 22.99
C SER A 31 -16.01 -25.74 22.42
N ASN A 32 -17.01 -24.91 22.71
CA ASN A 32 -17.04 -23.49 22.34
C ASN A 32 -17.03 -22.67 23.61
N VAL A 33 -15.91 -22.10 23.95
CA VAL A 33 -15.83 -21.06 24.98
C VAL A 33 -16.58 -19.85 24.44
N ASP A 34 -17.55 -19.33 25.19
CA ASP A 34 -18.21 -18.07 24.87
C ASP A 34 -17.10 -16.99 24.73
N VAL A 35 -17.15 -16.29 23.61
CA VAL A 35 -16.13 -15.28 23.24
C VAL A 35 -16.00 -14.23 24.36
N ASP A 36 -17.14 -13.79 24.92
CA ASP A 36 -17.17 -12.79 25.98
C ASP A 36 -16.58 -13.32 27.29
N VAL A 37 -16.88 -14.58 27.63
CA VAL A 37 -16.30 -15.25 28.81
C VAL A 37 -14.80 -15.48 28.65
N TYR A 38 -14.35 -15.82 27.44
CA TYR A 38 -12.93 -16.04 27.15
C TYR A 38 -12.11 -14.77 27.31
N TYR A 39 -12.56 -13.65 26.75
CA TYR A 39 -11.82 -12.39 26.78
C TYR A 39 -12.08 -11.55 28.03
N SER A 40 -13.05 -11.88 28.88
CA SER A 40 -13.19 -11.28 30.22
C SER A 40 -12.01 -11.60 31.14
N ASN A 41 -11.20 -12.60 30.80
CA ASN A 41 -9.94 -12.84 31.48
C ASN A 41 -8.87 -11.86 30.97
N PRO A 42 -8.21 -11.04 31.81
CA PRO A 42 -7.16 -10.10 31.40
C PRO A 42 -6.02 -10.71 30.62
N ASP A 43 -5.67 -11.97 30.90
CA ASP A 43 -4.64 -12.70 30.15
C ASP A 43 -5.05 -12.96 28.68
N ASN A 44 -6.35 -12.95 28.38
CA ASN A 44 -6.86 -13.15 27.03
C ASN A 44 -7.03 -11.82 26.27
N ALA A 45 -7.08 -10.68 26.94
CA ALA A 45 -7.10 -9.35 26.29
C ALA A 45 -5.85 -9.13 25.42
N THR A 46 -4.69 -9.62 25.85
CA THR A 46 -3.46 -9.61 25.03
C THR A 46 -3.60 -10.42 23.75
N LYS A 47 -4.37 -11.52 23.75
CA LYS A 47 -4.64 -12.30 22.52
C LYS A 47 -5.52 -11.51 21.55
N MET A 48 -6.46 -10.70 22.08
CA MET A 48 -7.26 -9.81 21.23
C MET A 48 -6.42 -8.71 20.60
N LYS A 49 -5.45 -8.15 21.34
CA LYS A 49 -4.45 -7.25 20.75
C LYS A 49 -3.78 -7.92 19.53
N VAL A 50 -3.27 -9.14 19.67
CA VAL A 50 -2.65 -9.88 18.54
C VAL A 50 -3.63 -10.02 17.38
N ALA A 51 -4.91 -10.33 17.63
CA ALA A 51 -5.92 -10.45 16.58
C ALA A 51 -6.23 -9.11 15.85
N VAL A 52 -6.09 -7.98 16.52
CA VAL A 52 -6.20 -6.65 15.93
C VAL A 52 -4.99 -6.35 15.04
N TYR A 53 -3.77 -6.62 15.53
CA TYR A 53 -2.54 -6.45 14.75
C TYR A 53 -2.46 -7.41 13.54
N ASP A 54 -3.04 -8.59 13.63
CA ASP A 54 -3.14 -9.51 12.50
C ASP A 54 -4.15 -9.03 11.45
N ALA A 55 -5.25 -8.42 11.87
CA ALA A 55 -6.28 -7.94 10.94
C ALA A 55 -5.80 -6.82 9.99
N ILE A 56 -4.75 -6.06 10.36
CA ILE A 56 -4.19 -5.02 9.49
C ILE A 56 -3.40 -5.61 8.32
N LYS A 57 -2.84 -6.82 8.43
CA LYS A 57 -1.99 -7.45 7.40
C LYS A 57 -2.67 -7.47 6.03
N ASN A 58 -3.89 -7.95 5.95
CA ASN A 58 -4.65 -8.01 4.69
C ASN A 58 -4.94 -6.62 4.09
N LEU A 59 -4.90 -5.57 4.89
CA LEU A 59 -5.16 -4.19 4.44
C LEU A 59 -3.90 -3.54 3.88
N VAL A 60 -2.75 -3.74 4.51
CA VAL A 60 -1.47 -3.17 4.06
C VAL A 60 -0.88 -3.93 2.86
N GLU A 61 -1.28 -5.17 2.64
CA GLU A 61 -0.89 -5.96 1.46
C GLU A 61 -1.78 -5.69 0.23
N ASN A 62 -2.90 -5.00 0.40
CA ASN A 62 -3.85 -4.78 -0.70
C ASN A 62 -3.39 -3.65 -1.63
N THR A 63 -2.67 -4.03 -2.69
CA THR A 63 -2.11 -3.10 -3.66
C THR A 63 -3.12 -2.62 -4.71
N ASP A 64 -4.14 -3.43 -5.02
CA ASP A 64 -5.10 -3.11 -6.08
C ASP A 64 -5.84 -1.78 -5.83
N PHE A 65 -6.15 -1.48 -4.58
CA PHE A 65 -6.85 -0.24 -4.20
C PHE A 65 -6.01 1.01 -4.30
N ASN A 66 -4.71 0.90 -4.02
CA ASN A 66 -3.85 2.07 -3.82
C ASN A 66 -2.85 2.29 -4.96
N GLU A 67 -2.63 1.31 -5.83
CA GLU A 67 -1.63 1.41 -6.88
C GLU A 67 -2.22 1.29 -8.29
N LEU A 68 -3.26 0.46 -8.50
CA LEU A 68 -3.86 0.31 -9.81
C LEU A 68 -4.76 1.50 -10.17
N GLY A 69 -4.79 1.84 -11.45
CA GLY A 69 -5.50 3.02 -11.94
C GLY A 69 -4.77 4.33 -11.60
N THR A 70 -3.44 4.30 -11.68
CA THR A 70 -2.56 5.44 -11.44
C THR A 70 -1.54 5.60 -12.57
N ASP A 71 -0.69 6.60 -12.45
CA ASP A 71 0.37 6.94 -13.40
C ASP A 71 1.66 6.12 -13.25
N LEU A 72 1.80 5.32 -12.18
CA LEU A 72 3.07 4.67 -11.86
C LEU A 72 3.19 3.23 -12.34
N TYR A 73 2.09 2.59 -12.73
CA TYR A 73 2.09 1.17 -13.09
C TYR A 73 1.43 0.91 -14.42
N ILE A 74 1.90 -0.13 -15.09
CA ILE A 74 1.38 -0.64 -16.35
C ILE A 74 1.26 -2.17 -16.28
N ALA A 75 0.25 -2.73 -16.95
CA ALA A 75 0.16 -4.16 -17.15
C ALA A 75 1.07 -4.61 -18.31
N THR A 76 1.81 -5.70 -18.11
CA THR A 76 2.73 -6.27 -19.11
C THR A 76 2.22 -7.59 -19.67
N ARG A 77 2.93 -8.17 -20.64
CA ARG A 77 2.65 -9.49 -21.24
C ARG A 77 1.27 -9.64 -21.85
N SER A 78 0.68 -8.56 -22.36
CA SER A 78 -0.71 -8.58 -22.83
C SER A 78 -1.69 -9.11 -21.77
N MET A 79 -1.37 -8.98 -20.49
CA MET A 79 -2.29 -9.30 -19.39
C MET A 79 -3.48 -8.35 -19.41
N ASP A 80 -4.60 -8.82 -18.93
CA ASP A 80 -5.71 -7.94 -18.62
C ASP A 80 -5.29 -6.97 -17.52
N PRO A 81 -5.31 -5.64 -17.75
CA PRO A 81 -4.96 -4.64 -16.75
C PRO A 81 -5.91 -4.68 -15.54
N GLY A 82 -7.07 -5.28 -15.68
CA GLY A 82 -8.08 -5.38 -14.64
C GLY A 82 -8.97 -4.15 -14.51
N GLU A 83 -10.00 -4.31 -13.71
CA GLU A 83 -11.07 -3.33 -13.54
C GLU A 83 -10.59 -2.01 -12.91
N PHE A 84 -9.58 -2.06 -12.03
CA PHE A 84 -9.05 -0.87 -11.37
C PHE A 84 -8.30 0.05 -12.33
N HIS A 85 -7.47 -0.50 -13.23
CA HIS A 85 -6.79 0.29 -14.26
C HIS A 85 -7.75 0.95 -15.24
N ARG A 86 -8.85 0.23 -15.58
CA ARG A 86 -9.85 0.70 -16.54
C ARG A 86 -10.98 1.51 -15.91
N TYR A 87 -11.02 1.66 -14.58
CA TYR A 87 -12.15 2.28 -13.88
C TYR A 87 -13.51 1.63 -14.17
N THR A 88 -13.52 0.32 -14.47
CA THR A 88 -14.74 -0.46 -14.73
C THR A 88 -15.29 -1.17 -13.50
N ILE A 89 -14.70 -0.94 -12.32
CA ILE A 89 -15.21 -1.44 -11.03
C ILE A 89 -16.65 -0.99 -10.80
N THR A 90 -17.42 -1.86 -10.15
CA THR A 90 -18.84 -1.64 -9.79
C THR A 90 -19.07 -1.96 -8.31
N ALA A 91 -20.25 -1.63 -7.81
CA ALA A 91 -20.66 -1.99 -6.45
C ALA A 91 -20.75 -3.52 -6.20
N GLU A 92 -20.77 -4.32 -7.26
CA GLU A 92 -20.77 -5.79 -7.21
C GLU A 92 -19.36 -6.40 -7.30
N THR A 93 -18.34 -5.61 -7.55
CA THR A 93 -16.95 -6.09 -7.65
C THR A 93 -16.52 -6.73 -6.33
N GLY A 94 -16.16 -8.02 -6.36
CA GLY A 94 -15.91 -8.83 -5.16
C GLY A 94 -14.76 -8.30 -4.29
N SER A 95 -13.69 -7.73 -4.89
CA SER A 95 -12.58 -7.12 -4.16
C SER A 95 -13.01 -5.87 -3.39
N ILE A 96 -13.94 -5.06 -3.92
CA ILE A 96 -14.52 -3.89 -3.23
C ILE A 96 -15.20 -4.35 -1.94
N LYS A 97 -16.09 -5.35 -2.05
CA LYS A 97 -16.78 -5.92 -0.89
C LYS A 97 -15.79 -6.47 0.14
N SER A 98 -14.83 -7.27 -0.30
CA SER A 98 -13.84 -7.87 0.61
C SER A 98 -13.02 -6.82 1.35
N TYR A 99 -12.55 -5.79 0.66
CA TYR A 99 -11.75 -4.73 1.29
C TYR A 99 -12.56 -3.93 2.31
N TYR A 100 -13.79 -3.54 1.95
CA TYR A 100 -14.72 -2.85 2.87
C TYR A 100 -14.98 -3.68 4.13
N SER A 101 -15.35 -4.95 3.96
CA SER A 101 -15.62 -5.88 5.07
C SER A 101 -14.38 -6.13 5.94
N ASN A 102 -13.17 -6.23 5.35
CA ASN A 102 -11.93 -6.41 6.12
C ASN A 102 -11.62 -5.19 6.99
N ILE A 103 -11.90 -3.97 6.51
CA ILE A 103 -11.70 -2.76 7.33
C ILE A 103 -12.70 -2.75 8.49
N TYR A 104 -13.98 -3.05 8.26
CA TYR A 104 -14.95 -3.13 9.36
C TYR A 104 -14.66 -4.28 10.33
N ASN A 105 -14.08 -5.38 9.86
CA ASN A 105 -13.60 -6.44 10.76
C ASN A 105 -12.45 -5.93 11.67
N LEU A 106 -11.50 -5.15 11.13
CA LEU A 106 -10.48 -4.48 11.95
C LEU A 106 -11.14 -3.55 12.97
N ILE A 107 -12.09 -2.70 12.55
CA ILE A 107 -12.79 -1.76 13.42
C ILE A 107 -13.55 -2.50 14.53
N ASN A 108 -14.28 -3.58 14.22
CA ASN A 108 -15.02 -4.34 15.19
C ASN A 108 -14.12 -5.03 16.22
N LYS A 109 -13.00 -5.63 15.77
CA LYS A 109 -11.97 -6.18 16.67
C LYS A 109 -11.33 -5.10 17.55
N ALA A 110 -11.07 -3.92 17.00
CA ALA A 110 -10.53 -2.78 17.73
C ALA A 110 -11.52 -2.26 18.78
N ASN A 111 -12.81 -2.19 18.44
CA ASN A 111 -13.87 -1.83 19.39
C ASN A 111 -13.96 -2.86 20.53
N TYR A 112 -13.84 -4.15 20.21
CA TYR A 112 -13.84 -5.19 21.24
C TYR A 112 -12.60 -5.10 22.13
N LEU A 113 -11.41 -4.80 21.57
CA LEU A 113 -10.21 -4.56 22.37
C LEU A 113 -10.40 -3.40 23.36
N VAL A 114 -11.03 -2.30 22.92
CA VAL A 114 -11.37 -1.16 23.79
C VAL A 114 -12.33 -1.59 24.92
N GLU A 115 -13.36 -2.39 24.61
CA GLU A 115 -14.35 -2.85 25.58
C GLU A 115 -13.73 -3.73 26.68
N ILE A 116 -12.84 -4.66 26.29
CA ILE A 116 -12.22 -5.59 27.24
C ILE A 116 -10.93 -5.07 27.86
N ALA A 117 -10.46 -3.88 27.48
CA ALA A 117 -9.23 -3.29 28.02
C ALA A 117 -9.29 -3.04 29.53
N GLY A 118 -10.48 -2.80 30.10
CA GLY A 118 -10.66 -2.50 31.53
C GLY A 118 -9.78 -1.32 31.94
N ASP A 119 -8.97 -1.51 32.99
CA ASP A 119 -8.04 -0.49 33.49
C ASP A 119 -6.71 -0.41 32.70
N ASN A 120 -6.55 -1.21 31.64
CA ASN A 120 -5.33 -1.19 30.81
C ASN A 120 -5.41 -0.08 29.76
N ALA A 121 -4.98 1.12 30.15
CA ALA A 121 -4.99 2.30 29.29
C ALA A 121 -4.18 2.14 27.99
N GLN A 122 -3.17 1.26 27.96
CA GLN A 122 -2.40 0.99 26.73
C GLN A 122 -3.25 0.19 25.73
N LEU A 123 -3.91 -0.88 26.15
CA LEU A 123 -4.77 -1.67 25.27
C LEU A 123 -5.95 -0.86 24.75
N GLU A 124 -6.56 -0.01 25.59
CA GLU A 124 -7.60 0.92 25.17
C GLU A 124 -7.10 1.86 24.07
N ALA A 125 -5.94 2.49 24.28
CA ALA A 125 -5.35 3.41 23.32
C ALA A 125 -4.98 2.72 21.99
N GLU A 126 -4.43 1.51 22.02
CA GLU A 126 -4.13 0.72 20.83
C GLU A 126 -5.43 0.36 20.07
N GLY A 127 -6.49 -0.06 20.76
CA GLY A 127 -7.79 -0.32 20.14
C GLY A 127 -8.38 0.94 19.48
N ARG A 128 -8.35 2.08 20.16
CA ARG A 128 -8.80 3.37 19.60
C ARG A 128 -7.97 3.80 18.40
N PHE A 129 -6.65 3.61 18.42
CA PHE A 129 -5.77 3.87 17.28
C PHE A 129 -6.19 3.04 16.05
N PHE A 130 -6.34 1.72 16.17
CA PHE A 130 -6.71 0.86 15.05
C PHE A 130 -8.13 1.11 14.54
N ARG A 131 -9.07 1.47 15.41
CA ARG A 131 -10.39 1.95 14.98
C ARG A 131 -10.27 3.16 14.08
N ASN A 132 -9.53 4.18 14.50
CA ASN A 132 -9.34 5.41 13.72
C ASN A 132 -8.50 5.17 12.44
N TYR A 133 -7.54 4.25 12.47
CA TYR A 133 -6.83 3.82 11.27
C TYR A 133 -7.78 3.15 10.25
N GLY A 134 -8.67 2.28 10.70
CA GLY A 134 -9.70 1.70 9.87
C GLY A 134 -10.62 2.77 9.25
N TYR A 135 -11.08 3.73 10.01
CA TYR A 135 -11.88 4.85 9.49
C TYR A 135 -11.09 5.75 8.54
N TYR A 136 -9.80 5.98 8.79
CA TYR A 136 -8.95 6.67 7.82
C TYR A 136 -8.93 5.93 6.46
N LEU A 137 -8.74 4.62 6.45
CA LEU A 137 -8.77 3.84 5.21
C LEU A 137 -10.15 3.93 4.51
N LEU A 138 -11.24 3.84 5.27
CA LEU A 138 -12.60 3.96 4.73
C LEU A 138 -12.84 5.34 4.12
N THR A 139 -12.48 6.43 4.80
CA THR A 139 -12.67 7.79 4.30
C THR A 139 -11.91 8.05 3.01
N GLN A 140 -10.68 7.48 2.89
CA GLN A 140 -9.87 7.68 1.70
C GLN A 140 -10.43 6.94 0.48
N GLN A 141 -11.08 5.79 0.66
CA GLN A 141 -11.60 4.98 -0.44
C GLN A 141 -13.09 5.21 -0.70
N PHE A 142 -13.91 5.36 0.35
CA PHE A 142 -15.36 5.33 0.27
C PHE A 142 -16.04 6.64 0.72
N GLY A 143 -15.30 7.58 1.28
CA GLY A 143 -15.85 8.86 1.77
C GLY A 143 -16.65 8.69 3.06
N ALA A 144 -17.87 9.25 3.11
CA ALA A 144 -18.79 9.09 4.24
C ALA A 144 -19.17 7.62 4.42
N VAL A 145 -19.16 7.12 5.66
CA VAL A 145 -19.42 5.72 6.01
C VAL A 145 -20.10 5.62 7.36
N PRO A 146 -20.77 4.51 7.70
CA PRO A 146 -21.25 4.26 9.05
C PRO A 146 -20.13 4.33 10.10
N TYR A 147 -20.35 5.10 11.17
CA TYR A 147 -19.39 5.25 12.27
C TYR A 147 -19.84 4.50 13.51
N VAL A 148 -19.12 3.44 13.87
CA VAL A 148 -19.44 2.53 14.96
C VAL A 148 -18.29 2.46 15.95
N THR A 149 -18.54 2.75 17.23
CA THR A 149 -17.53 2.77 18.29
C THR A 149 -17.69 1.67 19.32
N GLN A 150 -18.72 0.85 19.17
CA GLN A 150 -19.01 -0.28 20.07
C GLN A 150 -18.76 -1.60 19.36
N TYR A 151 -18.39 -2.61 20.11
CA TYR A 151 -18.33 -3.97 19.58
C TYR A 151 -19.72 -4.44 19.19
N ILE A 152 -19.83 -4.98 17.97
CA ILE A 152 -21.07 -5.54 17.46
C ILE A 152 -21.01 -7.06 17.65
N SER A 153 -21.69 -7.56 18.64
CA SER A 153 -21.86 -9.01 18.89
C SER A 153 -23.09 -9.59 18.19
N ASN A 154 -24.13 -8.78 18.01
CA ASN A 154 -25.36 -9.17 17.35
C ASN A 154 -25.57 -8.36 16.05
N PRO A 155 -26.01 -9.01 14.97
CA PRO A 155 -26.29 -8.30 13.72
C PRO A 155 -27.33 -7.20 13.92
N SER A 156 -27.01 -5.99 13.46
CA SER A 156 -27.92 -4.87 13.32
C SER A 156 -27.84 -4.36 11.89
N THR A 157 -28.91 -3.79 11.40
CA THR A 157 -29.00 -3.28 10.03
C THR A 157 -29.25 -1.77 9.97
N ASP A 158 -29.15 -1.06 11.10
CA ASP A 158 -29.46 0.36 11.20
C ASP A 158 -28.19 1.18 11.49
N TYR A 159 -27.45 1.48 10.44
CA TYR A 159 -26.18 2.23 10.52
C TYR A 159 -26.14 3.34 9.46
N PRO A 160 -26.58 4.57 9.78
CA PRO A 160 -26.49 5.69 8.85
C PRO A 160 -25.04 6.06 8.58
N ARG A 161 -24.77 6.58 7.37
CA ARG A 161 -23.47 7.16 7.03
C ARG A 161 -23.24 8.44 7.81
N MET A 162 -22.02 8.61 8.34
CA MET A 162 -21.56 9.86 8.95
C MET A 162 -20.80 10.69 7.90
N GLU A 163 -21.20 11.95 7.73
CA GLU A 163 -20.55 12.85 6.78
C GLU A 163 -19.10 13.17 7.19
N LEU A 164 -18.24 13.41 6.20
CA LEU A 164 -16.82 13.70 6.43
C LEU A 164 -16.60 14.93 7.32
N ALA A 165 -17.48 15.93 7.24
CA ALA A 165 -17.45 17.14 8.07
C ALA A 165 -17.63 16.85 9.58
N GLU A 166 -18.22 15.72 9.92
CA GLU A 166 -18.40 15.24 11.31
C GLU A 166 -17.37 14.15 11.66
N LEU A 167 -17.09 13.27 10.71
CA LEU A 167 -16.23 12.11 10.92
C LEU A 167 -14.76 12.50 11.14
N TYR A 168 -14.20 13.43 10.34
CA TYR A 168 -12.81 13.87 10.54
C TYR A 168 -12.58 14.55 11.90
N PRO A 169 -13.38 15.54 12.35
CA PRO A 169 -13.23 16.10 13.69
C PRO A 169 -13.34 15.07 14.81
N THR A 170 -14.23 14.08 14.66
CA THR A 170 -14.40 13.00 15.64
C THR A 170 -13.14 12.14 15.77
N MET A 171 -12.58 11.69 14.63
CA MET A 171 -11.32 10.92 14.63
C MET A 171 -10.16 11.73 15.19
N ILE A 172 -10.04 13.00 14.82
CA ILE A 172 -8.97 13.89 15.29
C ILE A 172 -9.06 14.05 16.80
N THR A 173 -10.24 14.34 17.35
CA THR A 173 -10.45 14.50 18.80
C THR A 173 -10.10 13.21 19.57
N ASP A 174 -10.50 12.06 19.04
CA ASP A 174 -10.21 10.77 19.66
C ASP A 174 -8.70 10.50 19.72
N LEU A 175 -7.97 10.73 18.62
CA LEU A 175 -6.52 10.54 18.54
C LEU A 175 -5.73 11.60 19.33
N GLU A 176 -6.18 12.86 19.36
CA GLU A 176 -5.59 13.91 20.21
C GLU A 176 -5.67 13.51 21.69
N GLY A 177 -6.78 12.90 22.11
CA GLY A 177 -6.92 12.34 23.46
C GLY A 177 -5.88 11.28 23.78
N ILE A 178 -5.56 10.39 22.85
CA ILE A 178 -4.51 9.37 23.01
C ILE A 178 -3.11 10.02 23.03
N ALA A 179 -2.83 10.89 22.07
CA ALA A 179 -1.53 11.55 21.94
C ALA A 179 -1.13 12.35 23.18
N ASN A 180 -2.12 12.97 23.85
CA ASN A 180 -1.93 13.78 25.05
C ASN A 180 -1.95 12.97 26.36
N SER A 181 -2.27 11.68 26.30
CA SER A 181 -2.28 10.80 27.47
C SER A 181 -0.90 10.20 27.75
N ASN A 182 -0.78 9.48 28.87
CA ASN A 182 0.41 8.69 29.20
C ASN A 182 0.19 7.18 28.95
N SER A 183 -0.78 6.83 28.11
CA SER A 183 -1.15 5.43 27.86
C SER A 183 -0.20 4.68 26.95
N LEU A 184 0.54 5.40 26.07
CA LEU A 184 1.43 4.81 25.08
C LEU A 184 2.88 5.25 25.28
N PRO A 185 3.86 4.42 24.87
CA PRO A 185 5.26 4.85 24.79
C PRO A 185 5.44 5.97 23.75
N GLU A 186 6.50 6.77 23.89
CA GLU A 186 6.79 7.85 22.94
C GLU A 186 7.12 7.29 21.56
N THR A 187 7.89 6.19 21.50
CA THR A 187 8.33 5.52 20.26
C THR A 187 8.25 4.02 20.44
N ASP A 188 7.75 3.33 19.43
CA ASP A 188 7.75 1.89 19.30
C ASP A 188 7.46 1.59 17.81
N VAL A 189 8.28 0.78 17.15
CA VAL A 189 8.10 0.47 15.73
C VAL A 189 7.14 -0.72 15.53
N GLU A 190 7.15 -1.65 16.47
CA GLU A 190 6.34 -2.87 16.41
C GLU A 190 4.94 -2.71 16.97
N ASN A 191 4.78 -1.77 17.93
CA ASN A 191 3.50 -1.49 18.57
C ASN A 191 3.11 -0.02 18.37
N VAL A 192 1.83 0.27 18.63
CA VAL A 192 1.34 1.65 18.59
C VAL A 192 2.06 2.50 19.63
N SER A 193 2.61 3.62 19.19
CA SER A 193 3.28 4.62 19.99
C SER A 193 2.64 5.99 19.82
N LYS A 194 2.95 6.97 20.68
CA LYS A 194 2.50 8.36 20.49
C LYS A 194 3.00 8.92 19.16
N ARG A 195 4.18 8.52 18.72
CA ARG A 195 4.73 8.89 17.41
C ARG A 195 3.86 8.37 16.26
N ALA A 196 3.39 7.12 16.32
CA ALA A 196 2.48 6.54 15.35
C ALA A 196 1.10 7.24 15.36
N VAL A 197 0.58 7.61 16.54
CA VAL A 197 -0.66 8.39 16.66
C VAL A 197 -0.53 9.75 15.99
N LYS A 198 0.59 10.46 16.19
CA LYS A 198 0.86 11.75 15.55
C LYS A 198 1.01 11.63 14.03
N ALA A 199 1.63 10.54 13.54
CA ALA A 199 1.71 10.25 12.12
C ALA A 199 0.31 10.04 11.51
N LEU A 200 -0.56 9.29 12.17
CA LEU A 200 -1.95 9.10 11.72
C LEU A 200 -2.75 10.41 11.78
N LEU A 201 -2.62 11.19 12.87
CA LEU A 201 -3.22 12.52 12.99
C LEU A 201 -2.82 13.44 11.83
N SER A 202 -1.53 13.46 11.46
CA SER A 202 -1.07 14.29 10.35
C SER A 202 -1.74 13.92 9.03
N LYS A 203 -1.89 12.63 8.76
CA LYS A 203 -2.54 12.13 7.56
C LYS A 203 -4.05 12.40 7.53
N ILE A 204 -4.73 12.22 8.67
CA ILE A 204 -6.16 12.53 8.80
C ILE A 204 -6.40 14.03 8.63
N CYS A 205 -5.61 14.88 9.28
CA CYS A 205 -5.71 16.34 9.13
C CYS A 205 -5.42 16.77 7.68
N LEU A 206 -4.41 16.18 7.03
CA LEU A 206 -4.13 16.47 5.62
C LEU A 206 -5.30 16.10 4.72
N ALA A 207 -5.92 14.94 4.93
CA ALA A 207 -7.11 14.50 4.19
C ALA A 207 -8.31 15.43 4.46
N ALA A 208 -8.54 15.81 5.71
CA ALA A 208 -9.59 16.75 6.09
C ALA A 208 -9.40 18.12 5.41
N GLY A 209 -8.18 18.65 5.33
CA GLY A 209 -7.88 19.88 4.61
C GLY A 209 -8.28 19.79 3.13
N TRP A 210 -7.94 18.70 2.47
CA TRP A 210 -8.31 18.49 1.07
C TRP A 210 -9.80 18.25 0.84
N ASP A 211 -10.46 17.54 1.71
CA ASP A 211 -11.87 17.20 1.54
C ASP A 211 -12.82 18.31 2.03
N LEU A 212 -12.44 19.08 3.06
CA LEU A 212 -13.29 20.09 3.70
C LEU A 212 -12.87 21.55 3.44
N GLU A 213 -11.57 21.81 3.25
CA GLU A 213 -11.03 23.17 3.06
C GLU A 213 -10.63 23.46 1.61
N THR A 214 -10.90 22.56 0.66
CA THR A 214 -10.66 22.80 -0.76
C THR A 214 -11.91 22.53 -1.60
N THR A 215 -12.06 23.30 -2.67
CA THR A 215 -13.12 23.10 -3.67
C THR A 215 -12.49 22.65 -4.98
N LEU A 216 -13.00 21.55 -5.54
CA LEU A 216 -12.62 21.06 -6.86
C LEU A 216 -13.19 22.00 -7.93
N GLY A 217 -12.32 22.43 -8.85
CA GLY A 217 -12.70 23.13 -10.08
C GLY A 217 -12.86 22.15 -11.25
N ASP A 218 -12.16 22.39 -12.36
CA ASP A 218 -12.13 21.47 -13.50
C ASP A 218 -11.33 20.21 -13.16
N ALA A 219 -12.01 19.08 -13.11
CA ALA A 219 -11.44 17.79 -12.78
C ALA A 219 -10.37 17.32 -13.80
N THR A 220 -10.58 17.60 -15.08
CA THR A 220 -9.65 17.21 -16.16
C THR A 220 -8.39 18.04 -16.15
N ALA A 221 -8.50 19.30 -15.75
CA ALA A 221 -7.37 20.18 -15.52
C ALA A 221 -6.77 20.05 -14.11
N GLY A 222 -7.38 19.27 -13.20
CA GLY A 222 -6.96 19.12 -11.82
C GLY A 222 -6.87 20.45 -11.07
N THR A 223 -7.83 21.38 -11.32
CA THR A 223 -7.85 22.67 -10.63
C THR A 223 -8.59 22.58 -9.31
N TYR A 224 -8.12 23.33 -8.33
CA TYR A 224 -8.76 23.45 -7.02
C TYR A 224 -8.51 24.84 -6.43
N SER A 225 -9.34 25.19 -5.44
CA SER A 225 -9.18 26.40 -4.64
C SER A 225 -9.09 26.02 -3.17
N VAL A 226 -8.14 26.61 -2.46
CA VAL A 226 -7.98 26.43 -1.01
C VAL A 226 -8.84 27.50 -0.33
N ASN A 227 -9.85 27.06 0.47
CA ASN A 227 -10.83 27.95 1.10
C ASN A 227 -10.59 28.11 2.60
N GLY A 228 -9.69 27.28 3.18
CA GLY A 228 -9.26 27.31 4.56
C GLY A 228 -7.92 26.60 4.72
N SER A 229 -7.26 26.79 5.85
CA SER A 229 -5.95 26.20 6.09
C SER A 229 -5.75 25.63 7.51
N SER A 230 -6.83 25.52 8.29
CA SER A 230 -6.76 25.08 9.67
C SER A 230 -6.32 23.62 9.78
N TYR A 231 -6.88 22.75 8.95
CA TYR A 231 -6.50 21.34 8.89
C TYR A 231 -5.11 21.14 8.29
N PHE A 232 -4.72 21.91 7.28
CA PHE A 232 -3.36 21.87 6.74
C PHE A 232 -2.33 22.30 7.78
N THR A 233 -2.62 23.35 8.57
CA THR A 233 -1.75 23.79 9.67
C THR A 233 -1.59 22.70 10.73
N LYS A 234 -2.67 22.05 11.13
CA LYS A 234 -2.63 20.90 12.06
C LYS A 234 -1.86 19.72 11.46
N ALA A 235 -2.07 19.41 10.18
CA ALA A 235 -1.36 18.34 9.49
C ALA A 235 0.16 18.56 9.51
N ALA A 236 0.61 19.77 9.21
CA ALA A 236 2.02 20.15 9.26
C ALA A 236 2.58 20.03 10.68
N GLN A 237 1.86 20.51 11.68
CA GLN A 237 2.27 20.41 13.08
C GLN A 237 2.44 18.94 13.50
N TYR A 238 1.44 18.08 13.28
CA TYR A 238 1.52 16.67 13.68
C TYR A 238 2.57 15.90 12.89
N ALA A 239 2.79 16.23 11.63
CA ALA A 239 3.88 15.65 10.84
C ALA A 239 5.24 16.00 11.45
N ASP A 240 5.49 17.27 11.78
CA ASP A 240 6.72 17.72 12.44
C ASP A 240 6.90 17.09 13.84
N GLU A 241 5.81 16.93 14.59
CA GLU A 241 5.83 16.20 15.86
C GLU A 241 6.13 14.70 15.70
N ALA A 242 5.64 14.06 14.63
CA ALA A 242 5.97 12.66 14.32
C ALA A 242 7.43 12.51 13.84
N ILE A 243 7.98 13.49 13.11
CA ILE A 243 9.39 13.57 12.76
C ILE A 243 10.24 13.68 14.04
N ASN A 244 9.83 14.52 14.99
CA ASN A 244 10.49 14.71 16.29
C ASN A 244 12.00 15.01 16.17
N GLY A 245 12.39 15.80 15.17
CA GLY A 245 13.78 16.14 14.91
C GLY A 245 14.65 15.01 14.34
N GLN A 246 14.05 13.85 14.01
CA GLN A 246 14.77 12.74 13.41
C GLN A 246 15.30 13.13 12.03
N ALA A 247 16.62 13.18 11.90
CA ALA A 247 17.28 13.40 10.62
C ALA A 247 17.26 12.12 9.76
N LEU A 248 17.24 12.30 8.44
CA LEU A 248 17.38 11.21 7.47
C LEU A 248 18.88 10.97 7.23
N THR A 249 19.49 10.10 8.02
CA THR A 249 20.95 9.87 8.03
C THR A 249 21.38 8.61 7.26
N MET A 250 20.47 7.69 7.03
CA MET A 250 20.75 6.50 6.23
C MET A 250 20.58 6.81 4.74
N SER A 251 21.40 6.20 3.89
CA SER A 251 21.08 6.18 2.45
C SER A 251 19.75 5.48 2.20
N PHE A 252 19.14 5.74 1.05
CA PHE A 252 17.88 5.10 0.69
C PHE A 252 17.99 3.57 0.67
N GLU A 253 19.09 3.05 0.14
CA GLU A 253 19.35 1.61 0.11
C GLU A 253 19.54 1.02 1.52
N GLN A 254 20.26 1.73 2.39
CA GLN A 254 20.44 1.29 3.79
C GLN A 254 19.13 1.26 4.56
N LYS A 255 18.26 2.25 4.35
CA LYS A 255 16.92 2.29 4.99
C LYS A 255 16.12 1.03 4.68
N TRP A 256 16.18 0.56 3.44
CA TRP A 256 15.40 -0.60 2.98
C TRP A 256 16.15 -1.93 3.03
N ALA A 257 17.38 -1.95 3.53
CA ALA A 257 18.14 -3.20 3.68
C ALA A 257 17.50 -4.11 4.74
N PRO A 258 17.35 -5.42 4.48
CA PRO A 258 16.76 -6.36 5.45
C PRO A 258 17.41 -6.33 6.83
N ALA A 259 18.73 -6.11 6.89
CA ALA A 259 19.47 -6.04 8.15
C ALA A 259 19.16 -4.79 9.00
N ASN A 260 18.46 -3.81 8.44
CA ASN A 260 18.13 -2.53 9.08
C ASN A 260 16.63 -2.40 9.37
N GLU A 261 15.85 -3.45 9.32
CA GLU A 261 14.44 -3.41 9.76
C GLU A 261 14.36 -2.96 11.22
N GLY A 262 13.32 -2.19 11.56
CA GLY A 262 13.17 -1.55 12.86
C GLY A 262 14.08 -0.33 13.07
N ASN A 263 14.59 0.28 12.00
CA ASN A 263 15.49 1.44 12.10
C ASN A 263 14.78 2.71 12.58
N ALA A 264 15.56 3.73 12.98
CA ALA A 264 15.04 4.98 13.56
C ALA A 264 14.17 5.82 12.62
N GLU A 265 14.21 5.56 11.31
CA GLU A 265 13.32 6.24 10.34
C GLU A 265 11.95 5.56 10.24
N GLU A 266 11.77 4.37 10.79
CA GLU A 266 10.46 3.72 10.88
C GLU A 266 9.69 4.24 12.10
N ILE A 267 8.39 4.45 11.92
CA ILE A 267 7.49 4.95 12.97
C ILE A 267 6.54 3.86 13.42
N PHE A 268 6.02 3.08 12.47
CA PHE A 268 5.16 1.93 12.75
C PHE A 268 5.24 0.94 11.59
N SER A 269 5.46 -0.34 11.90
CA SER A 269 5.59 -1.44 10.94
C SER A 269 4.73 -2.63 11.34
N VAL A 270 4.13 -3.28 10.35
CA VAL A 270 3.43 -4.56 10.54
C VAL A 270 4.45 -5.68 10.46
N GLN A 271 4.52 -6.45 11.53
CA GLN A 271 5.55 -7.48 11.73
C GLN A 271 5.21 -8.78 10.99
N TYR A 272 6.21 -9.36 10.35
CA TYR A 272 6.16 -10.69 9.72
C TYR A 272 7.32 -11.56 10.21
N SER A 273 7.11 -12.86 10.27
CA SER A 273 8.12 -13.78 10.80
C SER A 273 8.09 -15.12 10.07
N SER A 274 9.28 -15.64 9.78
CA SER A 274 9.47 -17.00 9.27
C SER A 274 9.09 -18.10 10.27
N ASN A 275 8.86 -17.72 11.53
CA ASN A 275 8.48 -18.67 12.57
C ASN A 275 6.99 -19.00 12.57
N GLY A 276 6.17 -18.26 11.80
CA GLY A 276 4.76 -18.52 11.49
C GLY A 276 3.93 -19.22 12.57
N VAL A 277 2.85 -19.84 12.14
CA VAL A 277 2.11 -20.79 12.99
C VAL A 277 2.87 -22.13 12.99
N PRO A 278 3.10 -22.78 14.15
CA PRO A 278 3.75 -24.08 14.19
C PRO A 278 3.08 -25.09 13.24
N GLY A 279 3.83 -25.59 12.27
CA GLY A 279 3.34 -26.52 11.24
C GLY A 279 2.87 -25.85 9.93
N ASP A 280 2.83 -24.54 9.86
CA ASP A 280 2.62 -23.77 8.62
C ASP A 280 3.61 -22.61 8.53
N GLU A 281 4.83 -22.92 8.13
CA GLU A 281 5.91 -21.95 7.98
C GLU A 281 5.60 -20.88 6.91
N ASN A 282 4.60 -21.10 6.06
CA ASN A 282 4.21 -20.17 5.01
C ASN A 282 3.23 -19.10 5.49
N SER A 283 2.56 -19.31 6.62
CA SER A 283 1.51 -18.41 7.13
C SER A 283 2.04 -17.10 7.70
N GLY A 284 3.35 -17.00 7.96
CA GLY A 284 3.97 -15.83 8.58
C GLY A 284 4.45 -14.76 7.61
N GLY A 285 4.41 -14.98 6.29
CA GLY A 285 4.96 -14.11 5.26
C GLY A 285 3.93 -13.25 4.55
N ASN A 286 4.42 -12.34 3.69
CA ASN A 286 3.62 -11.51 2.80
C ASN A 286 4.06 -11.66 1.33
N THR A 287 3.23 -11.18 0.41
CA THR A 287 3.45 -11.31 -1.04
C THR A 287 4.04 -10.06 -1.69
N ARG A 288 4.46 -9.05 -0.93
CA ARG A 288 4.88 -7.75 -1.45
C ARG A 288 6.04 -7.84 -2.42
N GLN A 289 7.05 -8.65 -2.09
CA GLN A 289 8.19 -8.92 -2.97
C GLN A 289 7.75 -9.50 -4.33
N ASN A 290 6.81 -10.43 -4.32
CA ASN A 290 6.26 -11.04 -5.54
C ASN A 290 5.42 -10.04 -6.35
N THR A 291 4.65 -9.21 -5.67
CA THR A 291 3.68 -8.29 -6.29
C THR A 291 4.35 -7.27 -7.21
N TYR A 292 5.51 -6.73 -6.82
CA TYR A 292 6.16 -5.62 -7.52
C TYR A 292 7.35 -6.01 -8.41
N GLY A 293 7.65 -7.27 -8.52
CA GLY A 293 8.71 -7.71 -9.42
C GLY A 293 8.25 -7.80 -10.88
N SER A 294 9.14 -7.88 -11.86
CA SER A 294 8.82 -8.27 -13.23
C SER A 294 8.84 -9.79 -13.37
N TYR A 295 7.81 -10.34 -14.05
CA TYR A 295 7.73 -11.79 -14.25
C TYR A 295 8.68 -12.26 -15.33
N TYR A 296 9.59 -13.14 -14.98
CA TYR A 296 10.54 -13.72 -15.91
C TYR A 296 10.46 -15.25 -16.00
N GLY A 297 9.40 -15.82 -15.53
CA GLY A 297 9.18 -17.25 -15.47
C GLY A 297 9.22 -17.80 -14.06
N ASP A 298 9.10 -19.12 -13.98
CA ASP A 298 9.16 -19.82 -12.71
C ASP A 298 10.59 -19.79 -12.17
N ILE A 299 10.73 -19.31 -10.95
CA ILE A 299 12.00 -19.30 -10.21
C ILE A 299 12.67 -20.68 -10.22
N ALA A 300 11.89 -21.75 -10.06
CA ALA A 300 12.39 -23.12 -10.08
C ALA A 300 12.99 -23.54 -11.43
N THR A 301 12.54 -22.93 -12.53
CA THR A 301 12.99 -23.28 -13.88
C THR A 301 14.00 -22.30 -14.46
N THR A 302 13.87 -21.01 -14.11
CA THR A 302 14.64 -19.93 -14.75
C THR A 302 15.63 -19.23 -13.82
N GLY A 303 15.51 -19.42 -12.51
CA GLY A 303 16.33 -18.72 -11.54
C GLY A 303 15.95 -17.27 -11.31
N LEU A 304 14.82 -16.82 -11.84
CA LEU A 304 14.42 -15.44 -11.80
C LEU A 304 13.19 -15.24 -10.92
N LYS A 305 13.09 -14.05 -10.36
CA LYS A 305 12.01 -13.67 -9.46
C LYS A 305 10.66 -13.69 -10.15
N TYR A 306 9.71 -14.43 -9.59
CA TYR A 306 8.31 -14.37 -10.01
C TYR A 306 7.68 -13.04 -9.56
N CYS A 307 6.82 -12.45 -10.38
CA CYS A 307 6.11 -11.22 -10.05
C CYS A 307 4.73 -11.12 -10.68
N ASN A 308 3.96 -10.19 -10.16
CA ASN A 308 2.67 -9.82 -10.73
C ASN A 308 2.88 -8.84 -11.91
N SER A 309 2.58 -9.29 -13.12
CA SER A 309 2.77 -8.49 -14.33
C SER A 309 1.81 -7.29 -14.46
N ARG A 310 0.86 -7.09 -13.55
CA ARG A 310 -0.06 -5.93 -13.53
C ARG A 310 0.53 -4.69 -12.86
N LEU A 311 1.61 -4.84 -12.10
CA LEU A 311 2.25 -3.78 -11.34
C LEU A 311 3.68 -3.52 -11.79
N ALA A 312 3.95 -3.66 -13.09
CA ALA A 312 5.22 -3.23 -13.65
C ALA A 312 5.34 -1.70 -13.64
N PRO A 313 6.55 -1.13 -13.47
CA PRO A 313 6.74 0.31 -13.53
C PRO A 313 6.28 0.88 -14.88
N SER A 314 5.57 2.00 -14.87
CA SER A 314 5.25 2.77 -16.08
C SER A 314 6.49 3.51 -16.61
N ALA A 315 6.45 4.03 -17.83
CA ALA A 315 7.49 4.90 -18.36
C ALA A 315 7.74 6.10 -17.44
N LYS A 316 6.67 6.75 -16.96
CA LYS A 316 6.79 7.87 -16.01
C LYS A 316 7.57 7.49 -14.76
N SER A 317 7.33 6.32 -14.18
CA SER A 317 8.02 5.85 -12.98
C SER A 317 9.53 5.78 -13.16
N LEU A 318 9.98 5.31 -14.32
CA LEU A 318 11.40 5.18 -14.63
C LEU A 318 12.07 6.53 -14.92
N TYR A 319 11.31 7.52 -15.39
CA TYR A 319 11.81 8.85 -15.73
C TYR A 319 11.60 9.90 -14.64
N LEU A 320 11.18 9.49 -13.44
CA LEU A 320 10.97 10.41 -12.31
C LEU A 320 12.29 10.97 -11.75
N PHE A 321 13.39 10.24 -11.89
CA PHE A 321 14.63 10.46 -11.16
C PHE A 321 15.63 11.28 -11.98
N ASP A 322 16.37 12.18 -11.30
CA ASP A 322 17.51 12.86 -11.89
C ASP A 322 18.78 11.98 -11.82
N LYS A 323 19.77 12.38 -12.61
CA LYS A 323 21.06 11.72 -12.56
C LYS A 323 21.71 11.93 -11.20
N GLY A 324 22.01 10.83 -10.51
CA GLY A 324 22.61 10.85 -9.18
C GLY A 324 21.61 10.76 -8.03
N ASP A 325 20.29 10.66 -8.31
CA ASP A 325 19.30 10.31 -7.30
C ASP A 325 19.40 8.81 -6.96
N ASP A 326 19.94 8.51 -5.79
CA ASP A 326 20.20 7.13 -5.33
C ASP A 326 18.93 6.27 -5.25
N ARG A 327 17.75 6.89 -5.26
CA ARG A 327 16.47 6.18 -5.16
C ARG A 327 16.13 5.36 -6.39
N PHE A 328 16.64 5.72 -7.57
CA PHE A 328 16.42 4.89 -8.75
C PHE A 328 17.00 3.49 -8.53
N GLU A 329 18.30 3.40 -8.23
CA GLU A 329 18.95 2.10 -7.98
C GLU A 329 18.50 1.46 -6.67
N GLY A 330 18.07 2.26 -5.69
CA GLY A 330 17.47 1.77 -4.45
C GLY A 330 16.09 1.15 -4.63
N THR A 331 15.32 1.60 -5.63
CA THR A 331 13.96 1.14 -5.90
C THR A 331 13.94 0.02 -6.95
N PHE A 332 14.69 0.16 -8.05
CA PHE A 332 14.64 -0.74 -9.19
C PHE A 332 15.89 -1.62 -9.30
N MET A 333 15.70 -2.84 -9.75
CA MET A 333 16.79 -3.75 -10.05
C MET A 333 17.35 -3.41 -11.45
N THR A 334 18.53 -2.78 -11.47
CA THR A 334 19.16 -2.33 -12.72
C THR A 334 19.92 -3.45 -13.45
N THR A 335 20.31 -4.51 -12.74
CA THR A 335 21.02 -5.65 -13.30
C THR A 335 20.32 -6.95 -12.93
N ILE A 336 19.95 -7.74 -13.93
CA ILE A 336 19.37 -9.07 -13.77
C ILE A 336 20.41 -10.11 -14.24
N TYR A 337 20.74 -11.06 -13.38
CA TYR A 337 21.73 -12.10 -13.63
C TYR A 337 21.08 -13.39 -14.07
N ASN A 338 21.79 -14.14 -14.93
CA ASN A 338 21.41 -15.51 -15.27
C ASN A 338 21.88 -16.48 -14.19
N PHE A 339 20.95 -17.21 -13.60
CA PHE A 339 21.19 -18.15 -12.53
C PHE A 339 20.99 -19.61 -12.93
N THR A 340 21.07 -19.92 -14.21
CA THR A 340 20.90 -21.29 -14.68
C THR A 340 21.88 -22.25 -14.01
N GLY A 341 21.37 -23.18 -13.20
CA GLY A 341 22.07 -24.38 -12.77
C GLY A 341 22.35 -24.58 -11.29
N ASN A 342 22.15 -23.62 -10.40
CA ASN A 342 22.39 -23.81 -8.96
C ASN A 342 21.36 -23.07 -8.09
N TRP A 343 20.41 -23.82 -7.58
CA TRP A 343 19.33 -23.37 -6.72
C TRP A 343 19.66 -23.34 -5.23
N ASP A 344 20.84 -23.85 -4.86
CA ASP A 344 21.27 -24.03 -3.49
C ASP A 344 21.76 -22.75 -2.80
N ASN A 345 21.06 -21.62 -2.96
CA ASN A 345 21.38 -20.33 -2.39
C ASN A 345 22.43 -19.48 -3.13
N SER A 346 22.92 -19.91 -4.27
CA SER A 346 23.97 -19.15 -4.97
C SER A 346 23.42 -18.23 -6.06
N GLY A 347 22.18 -18.48 -6.54
CA GLY A 347 21.60 -17.82 -7.69
C GLY A 347 21.22 -16.37 -7.42
N TYR A 348 19.94 -16.07 -7.42
CA TYR A 348 19.36 -14.74 -7.26
C TYR A 348 19.94 -13.96 -6.06
N TYR A 349 20.21 -14.63 -4.95
CA TYR A 349 20.77 -14.06 -3.74
C TYR A 349 22.27 -13.82 -3.76
N ALA A 350 23.00 -14.38 -4.70
CA ALA A 350 24.41 -14.05 -4.88
C ALA A 350 24.62 -12.55 -5.11
N TYR A 351 23.67 -11.88 -5.79
CA TYR A 351 23.70 -10.44 -5.98
C TYR A 351 23.79 -9.65 -4.67
N TYR A 352 23.06 -10.07 -3.64
CA TYR A 352 23.02 -9.38 -2.34
C TYR A 352 24.11 -9.83 -1.36
N ARG A 353 24.62 -11.05 -1.50
CA ARG A 353 25.53 -11.67 -0.53
C ARG A 353 27.00 -11.63 -0.95
N VAL A 354 27.29 -11.33 -2.19
CA VAL A 354 28.68 -11.39 -2.68
C VAL A 354 29.40 -10.08 -2.37
N SER A 355 30.32 -10.14 -1.43
CA SER A 355 31.27 -9.05 -1.15
C SER A 355 32.28 -8.82 -2.28
N ASN A 356 32.48 -9.79 -3.17
CA ASN A 356 33.37 -9.72 -4.32
C ASN A 356 32.60 -9.89 -5.62
N LYS A 357 32.27 -8.77 -6.27
CA LYS A 357 31.50 -8.70 -7.52
C LYS A 357 32.18 -9.40 -8.71
N SER A 358 33.45 -9.79 -8.61
CA SER A 358 34.14 -10.54 -9.68
C SER A 358 33.64 -11.99 -9.86
N ASN A 359 32.91 -12.53 -8.91
CA ASN A 359 32.34 -13.87 -8.95
C ASN A 359 30.83 -13.89 -9.20
N LEU A 360 30.26 -12.76 -9.61
CA LEU A 360 28.81 -12.70 -9.92
C LEU A 360 28.48 -13.56 -11.15
N PRO A 361 27.28 -14.15 -11.18
CA PRO A 361 26.74 -14.80 -12.36
C PRO A 361 26.74 -13.86 -13.57
N ILE A 362 26.60 -14.43 -14.77
CA ILE A 362 26.58 -13.68 -16.02
C ILE A 362 25.35 -12.74 -16.01
N CYS A 363 25.59 -11.46 -16.27
CA CYS A 363 24.52 -10.50 -16.48
C CYS A 363 23.70 -10.90 -17.71
N GLU A 364 22.42 -11.09 -17.56
CA GLU A 364 21.51 -11.36 -18.67
C GLU A 364 20.86 -10.09 -19.17
N ARG A 365 20.53 -9.15 -18.25
CA ARG A 365 19.91 -7.88 -18.56
C ARG A 365 20.45 -6.76 -17.72
N TYR A 366 20.60 -5.63 -18.36
CA TYR A 366 20.95 -4.38 -17.72
C TYR A 366 19.98 -3.28 -18.15
N PHE A 367 19.49 -2.52 -17.19
CA PHE A 367 18.66 -1.36 -17.39
C PHE A 367 19.43 -0.11 -16.96
N ALA A 368 19.78 0.74 -17.91
CA ALA A 368 20.48 1.97 -17.61
C ALA A 368 19.60 2.90 -16.78
N PRO A 369 20.12 3.45 -15.67
CA PRO A 369 19.36 4.30 -14.77
C PRO A 369 19.06 5.70 -15.32
N TYR A 370 19.47 6.03 -16.55
CA TYR A 370 19.36 7.38 -17.12
C TYR A 370 18.85 7.36 -18.54
N THR A 371 18.22 8.47 -18.92
CA THR A 371 17.56 8.63 -20.22
C THR A 371 18.39 9.36 -21.27
N THR A 372 19.56 9.94 -20.93
CA THR A 372 20.40 10.65 -21.89
C THR A 372 21.35 9.69 -22.63
N THR A 373 21.25 9.70 -23.96
CA THR A 373 21.75 8.68 -24.86
C THR A 373 23.27 8.47 -24.85
N THR A 374 24.09 9.51 -24.84
CA THR A 374 25.54 9.35 -25.07
C THR A 374 26.31 8.80 -23.87
N GLU A 375 25.97 9.26 -22.67
CA GLU A 375 26.59 8.77 -21.43
C GLU A 375 26.08 7.36 -21.11
N ALA A 376 24.78 7.11 -21.28
CA ALA A 376 24.18 5.80 -21.06
C ALA A 376 24.74 4.76 -22.05
N GLU A 377 25.02 5.12 -23.31
CA GLU A 377 25.64 4.22 -24.28
C GLU A 377 27.05 3.78 -23.85
N ALA A 378 27.88 4.70 -23.36
CA ALA A 378 29.23 4.39 -22.89
C ALA A 378 29.19 3.49 -21.63
N GLU A 379 28.28 3.76 -20.72
CA GLU A 379 28.08 2.98 -19.50
C GLU A 379 27.53 1.58 -19.78
N LEU A 380 26.57 1.48 -20.71
CA LEU A 380 26.04 0.22 -21.20
C LEU A 380 27.11 -0.65 -21.85
N GLU A 381 27.95 -0.07 -22.73
CA GLU A 381 29.04 -0.82 -23.36
C GLU A 381 30.03 -1.34 -22.33
N ALA A 382 30.39 -0.52 -21.34
CA ALA A 382 31.29 -0.91 -20.27
C ALA A 382 30.69 -2.04 -19.40
N HIS A 383 29.41 -1.90 -19.06
CA HIS A 383 28.70 -2.85 -18.20
C HIS A 383 28.41 -4.18 -18.90
N ALA A 384 27.92 -4.14 -20.13
CA ALA A 384 27.64 -5.36 -20.90
C ALA A 384 28.92 -6.14 -21.21
N LYS A 385 30.02 -5.48 -21.59
CA LYS A 385 31.32 -6.12 -21.82
C LYS A 385 31.89 -6.79 -20.58
N GLN A 386 31.61 -6.25 -19.40
CA GLN A 386 32.09 -6.80 -18.12
C GLN A 386 31.50 -8.19 -17.84
N TYR A 387 30.32 -8.49 -18.35
CA TYR A 387 29.57 -9.70 -18.04
C TYR A 387 29.40 -10.66 -19.22
N VAL A 388 29.83 -10.32 -20.43
CA VAL A 388 29.87 -11.25 -21.57
C VAL A 388 31.04 -12.20 -21.38
N LYS A 389 30.78 -13.35 -20.78
CA LYS A 389 31.72 -14.47 -20.73
C LYS A 389 31.24 -15.54 -21.69
N GLY A 390 32.13 -16.06 -22.52
CA GLY A 390 31.85 -16.94 -23.65
C GLY A 390 31.27 -18.33 -23.36
N ASP A 391 30.62 -18.57 -22.23
CA ASP A 391 30.23 -19.89 -21.76
C ASP A 391 28.71 -20.14 -21.80
N GLY A 392 28.10 -19.89 -22.93
CA GLY A 392 26.78 -20.48 -23.21
C GLY A 392 25.54 -19.64 -22.90
N VAL A 393 25.67 -18.40 -22.47
CA VAL A 393 24.54 -17.46 -22.44
C VAL A 393 24.47 -16.76 -23.80
N ASN A 394 23.43 -17.08 -24.53
CA ASN A 394 23.37 -16.71 -25.95
C ASN A 394 23.16 -15.22 -26.22
N ASN A 395 22.71 -14.39 -25.26
CA ASN A 395 22.55 -12.96 -25.48
C ASN A 395 22.45 -12.21 -24.15
N VAL A 396 23.14 -11.09 -24.04
CA VAL A 396 22.93 -10.10 -22.99
C VAL A 396 22.12 -8.94 -23.59
N TYR A 397 21.07 -8.53 -22.91
CA TYR A 397 20.28 -7.37 -23.29
C TYR A 397 20.59 -6.19 -22.40
N ALA A 398 20.77 -5.03 -23.01
CA ALA A 398 20.88 -3.78 -22.27
C ALA A 398 19.86 -2.78 -22.84
N TYR A 399 19.19 -2.08 -21.94
CA TYR A 399 18.09 -1.19 -22.24
C TYR A 399 18.44 0.22 -21.78
N ILE A 400 18.45 1.18 -22.69
CA ILE A 400 18.35 2.60 -22.32
C ILE A 400 16.88 2.93 -22.26
N LEU A 401 16.40 3.27 -21.10
CA LEU A 401 15.00 3.58 -20.83
C LEU A 401 14.66 5.00 -21.30
N SER A 402 15.02 5.32 -22.56
CA SER A 402 14.61 6.53 -23.26
C SER A 402 13.26 6.31 -23.97
N ASP A 403 12.68 7.36 -24.51
CA ASP A 403 11.51 7.25 -25.38
C ASP A 403 11.89 7.70 -26.80
N PRO A 404 12.01 6.77 -27.76
CA PRO A 404 11.87 5.31 -27.64
C PRO A 404 13.00 4.66 -26.84
N VAL A 405 12.71 3.50 -26.25
CA VAL A 405 13.70 2.65 -25.57
C VAL A 405 14.73 2.16 -26.58
N VAL A 406 16.01 2.34 -26.28
CA VAL A 406 17.11 1.80 -27.10
C VAL A 406 17.55 0.46 -26.53
N ILE A 407 17.59 -0.56 -27.38
CA ILE A 407 17.87 -1.94 -26.99
C ILE A 407 19.17 -2.39 -27.65
N TYR A 408 20.12 -2.80 -26.84
CA TYR A 408 21.35 -3.45 -27.25
C TYR A 408 21.24 -4.95 -26.97
N LYS A 409 21.53 -5.77 -27.99
CA LYS A 409 21.61 -7.22 -27.83
C LYS A 409 23.03 -7.65 -28.15
N TYR A 410 23.76 -8.14 -27.17
CA TYR A 410 25.14 -8.60 -27.28
C TYR A 410 25.17 -10.11 -27.53
N ASP A 411 26.01 -10.55 -28.46
CA ASP A 411 26.36 -11.96 -28.67
C ASP A 411 27.52 -12.42 -27.76
N ASN A 412 27.84 -13.70 -27.79
CA ASN A 412 28.92 -14.31 -27.00
C ASN A 412 30.31 -13.75 -27.29
N ASN A 413 30.49 -13.02 -28.36
CA ASN A 413 31.76 -12.39 -28.76
C ASN A 413 31.80 -10.89 -28.35
N GLY A 414 30.76 -10.40 -27.70
CA GLY A 414 30.62 -8.99 -27.33
C GLY A 414 30.26 -8.09 -28.51
N LYS A 415 29.83 -8.65 -29.64
CA LYS A 415 29.28 -7.89 -30.74
C LYS A 415 27.80 -7.60 -30.47
N TYR A 416 27.37 -6.40 -30.71
CA TYR A 416 25.98 -6.02 -30.47
C TYR A 416 25.21 -5.61 -31.73
N THR A 417 23.89 -5.76 -31.66
CA THR A 417 22.92 -5.14 -32.54
C THR A 417 22.13 -4.10 -31.78
N LYS A 418 21.82 -2.97 -32.41
CA LYS A 418 21.04 -1.88 -31.84
C LYS A 418 19.67 -1.82 -32.49
N SER A 419 18.63 -1.71 -31.69
CA SER A 419 17.25 -1.47 -32.11
C SER A 419 16.57 -0.48 -31.18
N SER A 420 15.40 0.01 -31.56
CA SER A 420 14.56 0.84 -30.68
C SER A 420 13.10 0.46 -30.82
N LYS A 421 12.35 0.61 -29.71
CA LYS A 421 10.91 0.40 -29.62
C LYS A 421 10.31 1.43 -28.67
N SER A 422 9.02 1.74 -28.83
CA SER A 422 8.32 2.48 -27.79
C SER A 422 8.38 1.73 -26.46
N TYR A 423 8.23 2.43 -25.33
CA TYR A 423 8.20 1.77 -24.04
C TYR A 423 7.04 0.77 -23.97
N GLU A 424 5.88 1.13 -24.47
CA GLU A 424 4.69 0.25 -24.55
C GLU A 424 4.96 -1.05 -25.32
N GLU A 425 5.63 -0.98 -26.47
CA GLU A 425 6.01 -2.19 -27.21
C GLU A 425 7.07 -3.01 -26.48
N THR A 426 7.97 -2.35 -25.77
CA THR A 426 9.04 -3.00 -25.02
C THR A 426 8.50 -3.78 -23.82
N VAL A 427 7.54 -3.23 -23.08
CA VAL A 427 6.96 -3.90 -21.90
C VAL A 427 5.99 -5.03 -22.23
N LYS A 428 5.59 -5.18 -23.50
CA LYS A 428 4.90 -6.40 -23.96
C LYS A 428 5.80 -7.64 -23.83
N ASP A 429 7.10 -7.45 -23.94
CA ASP A 429 8.10 -8.43 -23.49
C ASP A 429 8.41 -8.17 -22.00
N VAL A 430 7.85 -8.95 -21.13
CA VAL A 430 8.06 -8.84 -19.69
C VAL A 430 9.53 -8.93 -19.29
N ALA A 431 10.32 -9.59 -20.09
CA ALA A 431 11.76 -9.68 -19.90
C ALA A 431 12.48 -8.33 -20.07
N ALA A 432 11.85 -7.37 -20.72
CA ALA A 432 12.36 -6.01 -20.92
C ALA A 432 11.89 -5.01 -19.85
N THR A 433 11.27 -5.49 -18.76
CA THR A 433 10.78 -4.66 -17.68
C THR A 433 11.63 -4.88 -16.43
N THR A 434 12.12 -3.81 -15.82
CA THR A 434 12.82 -3.92 -14.53
C THR A 434 11.84 -4.25 -13.39
N CYS A 435 12.36 -4.78 -12.29
CA CYS A 435 11.57 -5.09 -11.11
C CYS A 435 11.95 -4.20 -9.92
N VAL A 436 11.04 -4.11 -8.94
CA VAL A 436 11.30 -3.40 -7.69
C VAL A 436 12.16 -4.28 -6.78
N LYS A 437 13.33 -3.76 -6.37
CA LYS A 437 14.21 -4.43 -5.39
C LYS A 437 14.04 -3.92 -3.96
N LYS A 438 13.35 -2.81 -3.77
CA LYS A 438 13.17 -2.12 -2.48
C LYS A 438 12.72 -3.05 -1.35
N PHE A 439 11.90 -4.04 -1.67
CA PHE A 439 11.37 -5.02 -0.72
C PHE A 439 11.95 -6.42 -0.89
N ASP A 440 13.06 -6.55 -1.60
CA ASP A 440 13.68 -7.84 -1.80
C ASP A 440 14.11 -8.44 -0.46
N ASP A 441 13.81 -9.72 -0.30
CA ASP A 441 14.21 -10.54 0.82
C ASP A 441 15.21 -11.59 0.33
N ALA A 442 16.48 -11.31 0.57
CA ALA A 442 17.57 -12.20 0.17
C ALA A 442 17.70 -13.42 1.08
N ASP A 443 17.04 -13.43 2.21
CA ASP A 443 17.16 -14.48 3.23
C ASP A 443 15.99 -15.45 3.30
N THR A 444 14.98 -15.28 2.44
CA THR A 444 13.88 -16.24 2.40
C THR A 444 14.38 -17.62 1.98
N LYS A 445 14.16 -18.59 2.84
CA LYS A 445 14.36 -20.00 2.52
C LYS A 445 13.39 -20.53 1.45
N GLN A 446 12.43 -19.70 1.04
CA GLN A 446 11.29 -20.10 0.21
C GLN A 446 11.36 -19.53 -1.21
N VAL A 447 12.54 -19.52 -1.77
CA VAL A 447 12.72 -19.18 -3.20
C VAL A 447 11.86 -20.08 -4.10
N ASN A 448 11.44 -21.22 -3.59
CA ASN A 448 10.99 -22.35 -4.42
C ASN A 448 9.50 -22.52 -4.59
N ASN A 449 8.60 -21.61 -4.33
CA ASN A 449 7.20 -21.78 -4.77
C ASN A 449 6.16 -20.87 -4.11
N THR A 450 6.48 -20.17 -3.02
CA THR A 450 5.42 -19.42 -2.31
C THR A 450 5.48 -17.92 -2.56
N ALA A 451 6.57 -17.42 -3.13
CA ALA A 451 6.74 -15.98 -3.33
C ALA A 451 6.62 -15.14 -2.03
N ASN A 452 6.63 -15.77 -0.88
CA ASN A 452 6.48 -15.11 0.40
C ASN A 452 7.79 -14.45 0.84
N SER A 453 7.68 -13.25 1.36
CA SER A 453 8.72 -12.51 2.08
C SER A 453 8.34 -12.41 3.56
N TYR A 454 9.33 -12.41 4.43
CA TYR A 454 9.12 -12.19 5.87
C TYR A 454 9.55 -10.78 6.30
N ARG A 455 9.76 -9.91 5.33
CA ARG A 455 10.08 -8.51 5.59
C ARG A 455 8.88 -7.78 6.16
N ASP A 456 9.12 -6.91 7.14
CA ASP A 456 8.10 -6.08 7.72
C ASP A 456 7.53 -5.07 6.71
N ILE A 457 6.26 -4.74 6.85
CA ILE A 457 5.63 -3.71 6.05
C ILE A 457 5.56 -2.43 6.86
N VAL A 458 6.37 -1.44 6.48
CA VAL A 458 6.37 -0.13 7.10
C VAL A 458 5.10 0.62 6.71
N VAL A 459 4.32 1.04 7.70
CA VAL A 459 3.06 1.78 7.54
C VAL A 459 3.31 3.29 7.60
N PHE A 460 4.13 3.73 8.57
CA PHE A 460 4.55 5.12 8.71
C PHE A 460 6.05 5.20 8.91
N HIS A 461 6.67 6.13 8.20
CA HIS A 461 8.10 6.41 8.35
C HIS A 461 8.41 7.91 8.19
N VAL A 462 9.58 8.31 8.65
CA VAL A 462 9.99 9.72 8.81
C VAL A 462 9.98 10.48 7.49
N SER A 463 10.48 9.89 6.39
CA SER A 463 10.51 10.59 5.10
C SER A 463 9.11 10.83 4.52
N ASP A 464 8.12 9.93 4.77
CA ASP A 464 6.72 10.20 4.44
C ASP A 464 6.16 11.38 5.27
N MET A 465 6.56 11.49 6.55
CA MET A 465 6.15 12.64 7.38
C MET A 465 6.77 13.95 6.88
N TYR A 466 8.02 13.95 6.42
CA TYR A 466 8.62 15.13 5.77
C TYR A 466 7.82 15.55 4.53
N LEU A 467 7.39 14.61 3.69
CA LEU A 467 6.59 14.91 2.49
C LEU A 467 5.16 15.29 2.83
N THR A 468 4.58 14.72 3.88
CA THR A 468 3.27 15.12 4.42
C THR A 468 3.32 16.56 4.96
N ALA A 469 4.38 16.91 5.71
CA ALA A 469 4.61 18.27 6.17
C ALA A 469 4.81 19.25 5.00
N ALA A 470 5.61 18.87 3.98
CA ALA A 470 5.85 19.70 2.81
C ALA A 470 4.55 20.06 2.08
N GLU A 471 3.68 19.08 1.85
CA GLU A 471 2.36 19.28 1.25
C GLU A 471 1.49 20.19 2.12
N ALA A 472 1.40 19.88 3.41
CA ALA A 472 0.58 20.64 4.35
C ALA A 472 1.03 22.11 4.47
N TYR A 473 2.33 22.37 4.56
CA TYR A 473 2.87 23.73 4.57
C TYR A 473 2.61 24.48 3.26
N LEU A 474 2.72 23.81 2.11
CA LEU A 474 2.40 24.40 0.82
C LEU A 474 0.94 24.89 0.79
N LEU A 475 0.01 24.03 1.21
CA LEU A 475 -1.43 24.34 1.22
C LEU A 475 -1.81 25.35 2.33
N ALA A 476 -1.04 25.43 3.42
CA ALA A 476 -1.16 26.44 4.45
C ALA A 476 -0.54 27.79 4.06
N GLY A 477 0.06 27.92 2.86
CA GLY A 477 0.67 29.15 2.36
C GLY A 477 2.11 29.40 2.86
N ASN A 478 2.77 28.41 3.44
CA ASN A 478 4.15 28.51 3.92
C ASN A 478 5.12 27.77 2.98
N GLU A 479 5.31 28.32 1.79
CA GLU A 479 6.11 27.71 0.71
C GLU A 479 7.58 27.47 1.12
N ASN A 480 8.18 28.39 1.90
CA ASN A 480 9.58 28.24 2.32
C ASN A 480 9.79 26.99 3.18
N THR A 481 8.93 26.79 4.18
CA THR A 481 9.02 25.60 5.04
C THR A 481 8.66 24.32 4.25
N ALA A 482 7.71 24.41 3.32
CA ALA A 482 7.38 23.29 2.43
C ALA A 482 8.61 22.85 1.61
N LEU A 483 9.35 23.80 1.02
CA LEU A 483 10.59 23.53 0.28
C LEU A 483 11.69 22.95 1.18
N GLU A 484 11.83 23.45 2.41
CA GLU A 484 12.79 22.91 3.38
C GLU A 484 12.51 21.44 3.68
N ARG A 485 11.27 21.09 3.98
CA ARG A 485 10.85 19.69 4.26
C ARG A 485 11.08 18.78 3.05
N LEU A 486 10.67 19.20 1.87
CA LEU A 486 10.87 18.47 0.62
C LEU A 486 12.36 18.27 0.31
N ASN A 487 13.16 19.32 0.40
CA ASN A 487 14.60 19.27 0.12
C ASN A 487 15.38 18.43 1.15
N THR A 488 14.87 18.23 2.35
CA THR A 488 15.46 17.30 3.31
C THR A 488 15.44 15.87 2.76
N VAL A 489 14.31 15.43 2.20
CA VAL A 489 14.19 14.12 1.56
C VAL A 489 15.09 14.02 0.34
N ARG A 490 15.08 15.02 -0.53
CA ARG A 490 15.94 15.07 -1.74
C ARG A 490 17.42 15.00 -1.41
N SER A 491 17.84 15.75 -0.40
CA SER A 491 19.26 15.79 -0.01
C SER A 491 19.78 14.47 0.53
N ARG A 492 18.94 13.67 1.24
CA ARG A 492 19.29 12.33 1.69
C ARG A 492 19.69 11.41 0.55
N SER A 493 19.05 11.57 -0.61
CA SER A 493 19.19 10.72 -1.79
C SER A 493 20.03 11.34 -2.90
N ASN A 494 20.86 12.34 -2.60
CA ASN A 494 21.71 13.07 -3.55
C ASN A 494 20.96 13.73 -4.73
N ALA A 495 19.62 13.84 -4.64
CA ALA A 495 18.82 14.51 -5.65
C ALA A 495 19.01 16.04 -5.59
N THR A 496 18.95 16.69 -6.75
CA THR A 496 19.11 18.15 -6.88
C THR A 496 18.03 18.89 -6.08
N LYS A 497 18.44 19.85 -5.23
CA LYS A 497 17.49 20.67 -4.47
C LYS A 497 16.64 21.53 -5.39
N ILE A 498 15.38 21.70 -5.04
CA ILE A 498 14.42 22.58 -5.72
C ILE A 498 14.39 23.92 -5.00
N SER A 499 14.40 25.01 -5.76
CA SER A 499 14.39 26.37 -5.23
C SER A 499 13.00 27.03 -5.20
N SER A 500 12.04 26.52 -6.00
CA SER A 500 10.68 27.03 -6.06
C SER A 500 9.74 25.97 -6.62
N PHE A 501 8.52 25.89 -6.11
CA PHE A 501 7.46 25.02 -6.68
C PHE A 501 7.05 25.46 -8.08
N ASN A 502 7.12 26.74 -8.39
CA ASN A 502 6.69 27.28 -9.69
C ASN A 502 7.71 27.04 -10.81
N ASN A 503 8.95 26.67 -10.47
CA ASN A 503 10.03 26.43 -11.43
C ASN A 503 10.39 24.94 -11.50
N TYR A 504 9.48 24.07 -11.08
CA TYR A 504 9.71 22.65 -11.17
C TYR A 504 9.61 22.16 -12.62
N GLU A 505 10.66 21.52 -13.09
CA GLU A 505 10.73 20.84 -14.39
C GLU A 505 10.97 19.34 -14.15
N PRO A 506 10.00 18.48 -14.44
CA PRO A 506 10.19 17.03 -14.29
C PRO A 506 11.14 16.47 -15.34
N TYR A 507 11.79 15.36 -15.04
CA TYR A 507 12.71 14.67 -15.96
C TYR A 507 11.98 13.86 -17.05
N TYR A 508 10.72 13.49 -16.81
CA TYR A 508 9.89 12.83 -17.82
C TYR A 508 9.32 13.84 -18.83
N THR A 509 9.04 13.37 -20.04
CA THR A 509 8.32 14.17 -21.04
C THR A 509 6.91 14.46 -20.54
N VAL A 510 6.59 15.74 -20.38
CA VAL A 510 5.25 16.16 -19.92
C VAL A 510 4.24 16.01 -21.06
N PRO A 511 3.25 15.10 -20.94
CA PRO A 511 2.23 14.98 -21.98
C PRO A 511 1.40 16.26 -22.09
N ALA A 512 1.01 16.64 -23.31
CA ALA A 512 0.14 17.80 -23.53
C ALA A 512 -1.19 17.68 -22.79
N THR A 513 -1.69 16.47 -22.63
CA THR A 513 -2.91 16.13 -21.88
C THR A 513 -2.83 16.45 -20.39
N LEU A 514 -1.62 16.55 -19.82
CA LEU A 514 -1.44 16.97 -18.43
C LEU A 514 -1.78 18.47 -18.24
N GLY A 515 -1.76 19.30 -19.30
CA GLY A 515 -2.09 20.72 -19.22
C GLY A 515 -1.06 21.58 -18.48
N GLY A 516 0.20 21.15 -18.47
CA GLY A 516 1.33 21.85 -17.81
C GLY A 516 1.58 21.37 -16.37
N ILE A 517 2.67 21.87 -15.78
CA ILE A 517 3.10 21.52 -14.42
C ILE A 517 2.53 22.52 -13.41
N LYS A 518 2.12 22.03 -12.25
CA LYS A 518 1.57 22.78 -11.13
C LYS A 518 2.42 22.58 -9.87
N PRO A 519 2.38 23.48 -8.89
CA PRO A 519 3.11 23.32 -7.63
C PRO A 519 2.89 21.97 -6.94
N ILE A 520 1.65 21.46 -6.95
CA ILE A 520 1.32 20.16 -6.34
C ILE A 520 1.99 18.98 -7.05
N ASP A 521 2.33 19.11 -8.35
CA ASP A 521 2.97 18.03 -9.10
C ASP A 521 4.39 17.73 -8.56
N LEU A 522 5.11 18.75 -8.08
CA LEU A 522 6.40 18.53 -7.40
C LEU A 522 6.23 17.64 -6.15
N ILE A 523 5.22 17.91 -5.33
CA ILE A 523 4.93 17.08 -4.15
C ILE A 523 4.59 15.65 -4.59
N LEU A 524 3.71 15.50 -5.58
CA LEU A 524 3.28 14.20 -6.08
C LEU A 524 4.41 13.40 -6.70
N ASP A 525 5.31 14.05 -7.43
CA ASP A 525 6.47 13.39 -8.03
C ASP A 525 7.52 13.03 -6.96
N GLU A 526 7.71 13.88 -5.94
CA GLU A 526 8.62 13.56 -4.85
C GLU A 526 8.10 12.40 -3.99
N ARG A 527 6.78 12.37 -3.73
CA ARG A 527 6.13 11.22 -3.09
C ARG A 527 6.25 9.96 -3.94
N ALA A 528 6.13 10.07 -5.27
CA ALA A 528 6.32 8.94 -6.17
C ALA A 528 7.76 8.38 -6.14
N ARG A 529 8.79 9.24 -6.05
CA ARG A 529 10.20 8.80 -5.91
C ARG A 529 10.46 8.10 -4.59
N GLU A 530 9.99 8.71 -3.49
CA GLU A 530 10.27 8.22 -2.14
C GLU A 530 9.41 6.99 -1.77
N LEU A 531 8.13 7.04 -2.11
CA LEU A 531 7.12 6.08 -1.65
C LEU A 531 6.68 5.10 -2.76
N PHE A 532 7.52 4.89 -3.78
CA PHE A 532 7.20 3.93 -4.83
C PHE A 532 6.91 2.54 -4.23
N ALA A 533 5.80 1.93 -4.63
CA ALA A 533 5.35 0.62 -4.15
C ALA A 533 4.95 0.56 -2.65
N GLU A 534 4.59 1.68 -2.04
CA GLU A 534 4.18 1.75 -0.63
C GLU A 534 2.66 1.94 -0.43
N ASN A 535 1.87 1.59 -1.43
CA ASN A 535 0.40 1.62 -1.36
C ASN A 535 -0.20 3.02 -1.08
N THR A 536 0.38 4.08 -1.66
CA THR A 536 -0.08 5.45 -1.40
C THR A 536 -0.61 6.17 -2.64
N ARG A 537 -0.25 5.74 -3.85
CA ARG A 537 -0.39 6.57 -5.05
C ARG A 537 -1.82 6.96 -5.40
N TRP A 538 -2.76 6.02 -5.41
CA TRP A 538 -4.15 6.33 -5.74
C TRP A 538 -4.75 7.32 -4.74
N THR A 539 -4.49 7.10 -3.45
CA THR A 539 -4.93 8.00 -2.38
C THR A 539 -4.35 9.41 -2.53
N ASP A 540 -3.06 9.52 -2.87
CA ASP A 540 -2.40 10.81 -3.11
C ASP A 540 -3.06 11.57 -4.28
N LEU A 541 -3.28 10.89 -5.41
CA LEU A 541 -3.91 11.51 -6.58
C LEU A 541 -5.37 11.90 -6.33
N ARG A 542 -6.15 11.03 -5.65
CA ARG A 542 -7.54 11.34 -5.28
C ARG A 542 -7.61 12.53 -4.34
N ARG A 543 -6.85 12.47 -3.25
CA ARG A 543 -6.84 13.49 -2.21
C ARG A 543 -6.50 14.86 -2.78
N THR A 544 -5.45 14.96 -3.59
CA THR A 544 -4.97 16.21 -4.19
C THR A 544 -5.80 16.69 -5.39
N LYS A 545 -6.93 16.02 -5.70
CA LYS A 545 -7.81 16.33 -6.84
C LYS A 545 -7.09 16.18 -8.21
N GLN A 546 -6.03 15.36 -8.29
CA GLN A 546 -5.28 15.12 -9.51
C GLN A 546 -5.60 13.78 -10.20
N LEU A 547 -6.47 12.95 -9.61
CA LEU A 547 -6.74 11.59 -10.07
C LEU A 547 -7.14 11.52 -11.56
N VAL A 548 -8.09 12.33 -11.98
CA VAL A 548 -8.59 12.35 -13.38
C VAL A 548 -7.52 12.86 -14.33
N ARG A 549 -6.91 13.99 -14.00
CA ARG A 549 -5.88 14.65 -14.79
C ARG A 549 -4.68 13.72 -15.05
N TYR A 550 -4.20 13.03 -14.01
CA TYR A 550 -3.08 12.11 -14.11
C TYR A 550 -3.42 10.83 -14.87
N ASN A 551 -4.62 10.30 -14.71
CA ASN A 551 -5.03 9.13 -15.48
C ASN A 551 -5.16 9.47 -16.97
N ILE A 552 -5.74 10.60 -17.35
CA ILE A 552 -5.80 11.03 -18.76
C ILE A 552 -4.38 11.21 -19.36
N ALA A 553 -3.41 11.64 -18.54
CA ALA A 553 -2.06 11.91 -19.02
C ALA A 553 -1.17 10.67 -19.12
N PHE A 554 -1.34 9.69 -18.25
CA PHE A 554 -0.36 8.61 -18.04
C PHE A 554 -0.94 7.19 -17.99
N ASN A 555 -2.26 7.02 -17.96
CA ASN A 555 -2.88 5.71 -17.98
C ASN A 555 -3.42 5.41 -19.38
N ASP A 556 -2.80 4.47 -20.08
CA ASP A 556 -3.12 4.12 -21.46
C ASP A 556 -4.56 3.64 -21.68
N TYR A 557 -5.26 3.28 -20.61
CA TYR A 557 -6.67 2.85 -20.64
C TYR A 557 -7.67 3.99 -20.45
N ILE A 558 -7.19 5.21 -20.14
CA ILE A 558 -8.03 6.38 -19.84
C ILE A 558 -7.67 7.50 -20.82
N THR A 559 -8.57 7.80 -21.73
CA THR A 559 -8.37 8.82 -22.77
C THR A 559 -9.10 10.12 -22.45
N SER A 560 -10.10 10.04 -21.57
CA SER A 560 -10.94 11.19 -21.19
C SER A 560 -11.58 10.96 -19.82
N ALA A 561 -12.15 12.01 -19.23
CA ALA A 561 -12.91 11.91 -17.99
C ALA A 561 -14.15 10.98 -18.12
N ALA A 562 -14.67 10.77 -19.32
CA ALA A 562 -15.80 9.87 -19.56
C ALA A 562 -15.44 8.41 -19.21
N ASP A 563 -14.18 8.00 -19.40
CA ASP A 563 -13.72 6.64 -19.05
C ASP A 563 -13.72 6.39 -17.52
N MET A 564 -13.74 7.49 -16.76
CA MET A 564 -13.79 7.48 -15.29
C MET A 564 -15.17 7.93 -14.75
N SER A 565 -16.21 7.90 -15.57
CA SER A 565 -17.54 8.41 -15.22
C SER A 565 -18.61 7.35 -15.45
N ASN A 566 -19.78 7.57 -14.84
CA ASN A 566 -21.00 6.83 -15.22
C ASN A 566 -21.71 7.50 -16.42
N ALA A 567 -22.84 6.92 -16.84
CA ALA A 567 -23.64 7.44 -17.95
C ALA A 567 -24.22 8.85 -17.74
N LYS A 568 -24.25 9.34 -16.50
CA LYS A 568 -24.68 10.69 -16.14
C LYS A 568 -23.52 11.71 -16.17
N GLY A 569 -22.28 11.26 -16.43
CA GLY A 569 -21.09 12.09 -16.38
C GLY A 569 -20.54 12.33 -14.96
N GLU A 570 -21.03 11.60 -13.96
CA GLU A 570 -20.51 11.67 -12.59
C GLU A 570 -19.20 10.91 -12.49
N ILE A 571 -18.15 11.59 -12.03
CA ILE A 571 -16.79 11.02 -11.96
C ILE A 571 -16.62 10.12 -10.73
N LYS A 572 -15.91 9.02 -10.90
CA LYS A 572 -15.55 8.04 -9.87
C LYS A 572 -14.37 8.51 -9.01
N TRP A 573 -14.60 9.54 -8.19
CA TRP A 573 -13.59 10.05 -7.25
C TRP A 573 -13.33 9.13 -6.07
N LEU A 574 -14.31 8.33 -5.70
CA LEU A 574 -14.26 7.35 -4.62
C LEU A 574 -14.55 5.96 -5.19
N ARG A 575 -14.32 4.94 -4.42
CA ARG A 575 -14.75 3.57 -4.73
C ARG A 575 -16.24 3.42 -4.40
N PRO A 576 -16.97 2.50 -5.04
CA PRO A 576 -18.39 2.31 -4.73
C PRO A 576 -18.58 1.69 -3.34
N ILE A 577 -19.63 2.10 -2.65
CA ILE A 577 -20.11 1.33 -1.50
C ILE A 577 -20.60 -0.03 -2.03
N PRO A 578 -20.20 -1.17 -1.42
CA PRO A 578 -20.66 -2.47 -1.89
C PRO A 578 -22.19 -2.56 -1.93
N ALA A 579 -22.74 -3.09 -3.01
CA ALA A 579 -24.21 -3.22 -3.16
C ALA A 579 -24.84 -4.02 -2.02
N SER A 580 -24.14 -5.05 -1.51
CA SER A 580 -24.60 -5.82 -0.35
C SER A 580 -24.74 -4.98 0.91
N GLU A 581 -23.89 -3.97 1.13
CA GLU A 581 -23.95 -3.11 2.31
C GLU A 581 -25.16 -2.18 2.23
N ILE A 582 -25.41 -1.58 1.07
CA ILE A 582 -26.60 -0.76 0.83
C ILE A 582 -27.88 -1.62 0.99
N GLY A 583 -27.88 -2.84 0.41
CA GLY A 583 -29.05 -3.71 0.45
C GLY A 583 -29.37 -4.31 1.82
N LEU A 584 -28.40 -4.41 2.72
CA LEU A 584 -28.58 -4.96 4.08
C LEU A 584 -28.81 -3.89 5.13
N ASN A 585 -28.42 -2.65 4.88
CA ASN A 585 -28.49 -1.56 5.84
C ASN A 585 -29.81 -0.79 5.69
N SER A 586 -30.68 -0.86 6.69
CA SER A 586 -31.99 -0.21 6.66
C SER A 586 -31.95 1.31 6.70
N SER A 587 -30.81 1.89 7.09
CA SER A 587 -30.56 3.35 7.05
C SER A 587 -29.93 3.83 5.75
N MET A 588 -29.71 2.95 4.78
CA MET A 588 -29.13 3.28 3.47
C MET A 588 -30.07 2.93 2.34
N THR A 589 -29.96 3.66 1.24
CA THR A 589 -30.70 3.47 0.00
C THR A 589 -29.76 3.55 -1.20
N GLU A 590 -30.21 3.27 -2.40
CA GLU A 590 -29.42 3.43 -3.63
C GLU A 590 -28.88 4.86 -3.82
N THR A 591 -29.53 5.87 -3.21
CA THR A 591 -29.06 7.27 -3.26
C THR A 591 -27.83 7.52 -2.37
N ASP A 592 -27.50 6.58 -1.49
CA ASP A 592 -26.29 6.65 -0.66
C ASP A 592 -25.04 6.09 -1.39
N GLN A 593 -25.19 5.63 -2.63
CA GLN A 593 -24.06 5.23 -3.45
C GLN A 593 -23.17 6.42 -3.80
N ASN A 594 -21.86 6.19 -3.85
CA ASN A 594 -20.91 7.22 -4.26
C ASN A 594 -21.13 7.62 -5.73
N PRO A 595 -20.95 8.91 -6.09
CA PRO A 595 -21.07 9.37 -7.46
C PRO A 595 -20.19 8.57 -8.42
N GLY A 596 -20.72 8.29 -9.61
CA GLY A 596 -20.03 7.51 -10.63
C GLY A 596 -20.46 6.03 -10.73
N TYR A 597 -21.33 5.58 -9.81
CA TYR A 597 -21.78 4.18 -9.75
C TYR A 597 -23.29 4.01 -9.76
#